data_e443eb90d3b88216d51a2e7a685414a1
#
_entry.id   e443eb90d3b88216d51a2e7a685414a1
#
_cell.length_a   1.000
_cell.length_b   1.000
_cell.length_c   1.000
_cell.angle_alpha   90.00
_cell.angle_beta   90.00
_cell.angle_gamma   90.00
#
_symmetry.space_group_name_H-M   'P 1'
#
loop_
_entity.id
_entity.type
_entity.pdbx_description
1 polymer ?
#
loop_
_entity_poly.entity_id
_entity_poly.type
_entity_poly.pdbx_seq_one_letter_code
_entity_poly.pdbx_strand_id
1 'polypeptide(L)'
;LAAGGTLGILIPPSIGLVLYGLIVGESIGRLFLAGFIPGVILAITFMLMIGIASKIWPGIAPKEEMVTWRLRFAGLVSLLPIGLLIFAVLGSIYFGIATPTEAAAAGVTGALFLTLAGNSGMLAISLVAGLVRRFPLLPRAVKTVLDDFRSARPVLPGQVRHNVNSMVNILKESFLSTARTSAMILLILMAAFTLQFAFAAVRISVDMAEWVAAFELTQLQLILVLVVFYLVLGTFMESYSMMLTTLPILIPVLNDANVDKVWFGIIMVILLEAAQISPPQGMALYVLQGARRDTDRELAEYEGVLANTGTINDVFMGVMPFMLCMFVVIGLVIAFPELAIWLPDQAKGGR
;
A
#
# COMPACT_ATOMS: atom_id res chain seq x y z
N LEU A 1 -6.41 7.83 8.70
CA LEU A 1 -5.97 6.42 8.81
C LEU A 1 -6.42 5.59 7.60
N ALA A 2 -7.72 5.57 7.23
CA ALA A 2 -8.21 4.79 6.09
C ALA A 2 -7.42 5.11 4.81
N ALA A 3 -7.36 6.37 4.40
CA ALA A 3 -6.63 6.80 3.22
C ALA A 3 -5.11 6.54 3.31
N GLY A 4 -4.52 6.69 4.50
CA GLY A 4 -3.10 6.33 4.70
C GLY A 4 -2.84 4.83 4.58
N GLY A 5 -3.83 4.00 4.98
CA GLY A 5 -3.76 2.54 4.82
C GLY A 5 -3.82 2.08 3.37
N THR A 6 -4.56 2.79 2.50
CA THR A 6 -4.68 2.43 1.08
C THR A 6 -3.42 2.74 0.27
N LEU A 7 -2.54 3.66 0.72
CA LEU A 7 -1.25 3.93 0.06
C LEU A 7 -0.40 2.67 -0.18
N GLY A 8 -0.56 1.64 0.65
CA GLY A 8 0.11 0.37 0.48
C GLY A 8 -0.32 -0.43 -0.76
N ILE A 9 -1.39 -0.02 -1.44
CA ILE A 9 -1.81 -0.63 -2.71
C ILE A 9 -1.00 -0.05 -3.89
N LEU A 10 -0.59 1.21 -3.82
CA LEU A 10 0.20 1.88 -4.85
C LEU A 10 1.70 1.78 -4.60
N ILE A 11 2.13 2.01 -3.34
CA ILE A 11 3.55 1.97 -2.98
C ILE A 11 4.02 0.51 -2.89
N PRO A 12 5.03 0.10 -3.67
CA PRO A 12 5.53 -1.28 -3.67
C PRO A 12 6.12 -1.72 -2.32
N PRO A 13 6.02 -3.03 -1.98
CA PRO A 13 5.41 -4.12 -2.75
C PRO A 13 3.87 -4.11 -2.67
N SER A 14 3.20 -4.21 -3.81
CA SER A 14 1.75 -4.04 -3.94
C SER A 14 1.09 -5.28 -4.57
N ILE A 15 0.07 -5.81 -3.90
CA ILE A 15 -0.74 -6.92 -4.43
C ILE A 15 -1.50 -6.47 -5.68
N GLY A 16 -2.03 -5.24 -5.69
CA GLY A 16 -2.76 -4.69 -6.83
C GLY A 16 -1.91 -4.65 -8.10
N LEU A 17 -0.66 -4.18 -8.00
CA LEU A 17 0.28 -4.14 -9.13
C LEU A 17 0.70 -5.55 -9.58
N VAL A 18 0.84 -6.51 -8.64
CA VAL A 18 1.12 -7.92 -8.99
C VAL A 18 -0.02 -8.52 -9.78
N LEU A 19 -1.27 -8.38 -9.29
CA LEU A 19 -2.45 -8.94 -9.95
C LEU A 19 -2.69 -8.29 -11.32
N TYR A 20 -2.54 -6.97 -11.41
CA TYR A 20 -2.61 -6.25 -12.68
C TYR A 20 -1.59 -6.78 -13.67
N GLY A 21 -0.33 -6.91 -13.27
CA GLY A 21 0.76 -7.40 -14.13
C GLY A 21 0.53 -8.81 -14.64
N LEU A 22 -0.01 -9.70 -13.79
CA LEU A 22 -0.33 -11.07 -14.18
C LEU A 22 -1.40 -11.14 -15.27
N ILE A 23 -2.43 -10.29 -15.21
CA ILE A 23 -3.54 -10.31 -16.18
C ILE A 23 -3.13 -9.65 -17.49
N VAL A 24 -2.44 -8.50 -17.39
CA VAL A 24 -2.07 -7.69 -18.55
C VAL A 24 -0.80 -8.22 -19.24
N GLY A 25 -0.06 -9.12 -18.58
CA GLY A 25 1.20 -9.68 -19.08
C GLY A 25 2.38 -8.73 -18.97
N GLU A 26 2.35 -7.76 -18.03
CA GLU A 26 3.41 -6.80 -17.79
C GLU A 26 4.36 -7.25 -16.67
N SER A 27 5.61 -6.79 -16.73
CA SER A 27 6.60 -7.08 -15.70
C SER A 27 6.22 -6.47 -14.36
N ILE A 28 6.10 -7.28 -13.31
CA ILE A 28 5.80 -6.84 -11.94
C ILE A 28 6.86 -5.86 -11.44
N GLY A 29 8.15 -6.11 -11.73
CA GLY A 29 9.23 -5.20 -11.36
C GLY A 29 9.08 -3.83 -12.04
N ARG A 30 8.68 -3.81 -13.31
CA ARG A 30 8.41 -2.56 -14.06
C ARG A 30 7.23 -1.80 -13.47
N LEU A 31 6.15 -2.49 -13.10
CA LEU A 31 4.99 -1.90 -12.43
C LEU A 31 5.33 -1.36 -11.04
N PHE A 32 6.18 -2.05 -10.29
CA PHE A 32 6.67 -1.57 -9.00
C PHE A 32 7.47 -0.27 -9.13
N LEU A 33 8.35 -0.17 -10.12
CA LEU A 33 9.05 1.08 -10.41
C LEU A 33 8.07 2.20 -10.77
N ALA A 34 7.08 1.90 -11.60
CA ALA A 34 6.06 2.85 -12.05
C ALA A 34 5.21 3.42 -10.89
N GLY A 35 4.90 2.60 -9.89
CA GLY A 35 4.09 3.00 -8.73
C GLY A 35 4.84 3.88 -7.73
N PHE A 36 6.18 3.90 -7.75
CA PHE A 36 6.97 4.57 -6.71
C PHE A 36 6.77 6.10 -6.72
N ILE A 37 6.97 6.76 -7.87
CA ILE A 37 6.86 8.23 -7.97
C ILE A 37 5.43 8.70 -7.68
N PRO A 38 4.37 8.15 -8.34
CA PRO A 38 2.99 8.52 -8.03
C PRO A 38 2.60 8.26 -6.57
N GLY A 39 3.08 7.16 -5.97
CA GLY A 39 2.85 6.84 -4.57
C GLY A 39 3.45 7.86 -3.61
N VAL A 40 4.68 8.30 -3.87
CA VAL A 40 5.33 9.37 -3.09
C VAL A 40 4.59 10.71 -3.25
N ILE A 41 4.17 11.05 -4.47
CA ILE A 41 3.38 12.27 -4.74
C ILE A 41 2.06 12.22 -3.97
N LEU A 42 1.37 11.08 -3.98
CA LEU A 42 0.11 10.90 -3.26
C LEU A 42 0.31 11.04 -1.73
N ALA A 43 1.36 10.43 -1.19
CA ALA A 43 1.71 10.56 0.23
C ALA A 43 2.00 12.03 0.61
N ILE A 44 2.77 12.75 -0.21
CA ILE A 44 3.06 14.17 0.00
C ILE A 44 1.77 14.99 -0.07
N THR A 45 0.90 14.72 -1.03
CA THR A 45 -0.38 15.42 -1.20
C THR A 45 -1.28 15.22 0.02
N PHE A 46 -1.34 13.99 0.59
CA PHE A 46 -2.04 13.71 1.84
C PHE A 46 -1.43 14.49 3.03
N MET A 47 -0.11 14.50 3.17
CA MET A 47 0.56 15.24 4.23
C MET A 47 0.29 16.75 4.13
N LEU A 48 0.36 17.31 2.92
CA LEU A 48 0.05 18.72 2.67
C LEU A 48 -1.41 19.03 3.01
N MET A 49 -2.35 18.20 2.59
CA MET A 49 -3.76 18.36 2.89
C MET A 49 -4.02 18.37 4.39
N ILE A 50 -3.45 17.39 5.14
CA ILE A 50 -3.56 17.33 6.60
C ILE A 50 -2.96 18.59 7.25
N GLY A 51 -1.77 19.02 6.78
CA GLY A 51 -1.10 20.23 7.29
C GLY A 51 -1.91 21.50 7.05
N ILE A 52 -2.52 21.63 5.88
CA ILE A 52 -3.39 22.77 5.53
C ILE A 52 -4.69 22.71 6.37
N ALA A 53 -5.33 21.54 6.42
CA ALA A 53 -6.58 21.36 7.19
C ALA A 53 -6.39 21.66 8.67
N SER A 54 -5.30 21.19 9.29
CA SER A 54 -5.00 21.46 10.69
C SER A 54 -4.73 22.94 10.99
N LYS A 55 -4.21 23.68 9.99
CA LYS A 55 -3.99 25.11 10.12
C LYS A 55 -5.26 25.93 9.96
N ILE A 56 -6.16 25.53 9.05
CA ILE A 56 -7.43 26.21 8.78
C ILE A 56 -8.46 25.91 9.87
N TRP A 57 -8.51 24.67 10.33
CA TRP A 57 -9.44 24.20 11.38
C TRP A 57 -8.67 23.60 12.57
N PRO A 58 -8.16 24.45 13.49
CA PRO A 58 -7.35 23.99 14.64
C PRO A 58 -8.07 22.99 15.57
N GLY A 59 -9.41 22.94 15.52
CA GLY A 59 -10.22 21.99 16.31
C GLY A 59 -10.20 20.54 15.79
N ILE A 60 -9.73 20.31 14.56
CA ILE A 60 -9.64 18.94 13.98
C ILE A 60 -8.41 18.20 14.52
N ALA A 61 -7.34 18.92 14.82
CA ALA A 61 -6.11 18.37 15.38
C ALA A 61 -5.89 18.93 16.80
N PRO A 62 -6.13 18.13 17.84
CA PRO A 62 -5.80 18.55 19.20
C PRO A 62 -4.31 18.89 19.29
N LYS A 63 -3.98 19.99 19.98
CA LYS A 63 -2.60 20.37 20.23
C LYS A 63 -2.00 19.37 21.20
N GLU A 64 -1.26 18.42 20.67
CA GLU A 64 -0.39 17.58 21.50
C GLU A 64 0.81 18.40 22.01
N GLU A 65 1.39 17.96 23.13
CA GLU A 65 2.63 18.52 23.65
C GLU A 65 3.72 18.46 22.58
N MET A 66 4.50 19.54 22.48
CA MET A 66 5.54 19.65 21.43
C MET A 66 6.57 18.54 21.58
N VAL A 67 6.49 17.53 20.71
CA VAL A 67 7.44 16.43 20.65
C VAL A 67 8.82 16.99 20.30
N THR A 68 9.79 16.78 21.17
CA THR A 68 11.17 17.22 20.99
C THR A 68 11.78 16.60 19.73
N TRP A 69 12.63 17.31 19.03
CA TRP A 69 13.35 16.80 17.85
C TRP A 69 14.06 15.48 18.11
N ARG A 70 14.58 15.29 19.34
CA ARG A 70 15.22 14.04 19.78
C ARG A 70 14.25 12.84 19.71
N LEU A 71 13.00 13.01 20.13
CA LEU A 71 11.97 11.97 20.06
C LEU A 71 11.53 11.68 18.62
N ARG A 72 11.49 12.70 17.77
CA ARG A 72 11.20 12.52 16.33
C ARG A 72 12.29 11.68 15.64
N PHE A 73 13.56 11.98 15.91
CA PHE A 73 14.67 11.18 15.37
C PHE A 73 14.71 9.76 15.95
N ALA A 74 14.40 9.59 17.23
CA ALA A 74 14.31 8.25 17.85
C ALA A 74 13.19 7.42 17.18
N GLY A 75 12.03 8.02 16.91
CA GLY A 75 10.96 7.38 16.14
C GLY A 75 11.38 6.97 14.74
N LEU A 76 12.14 7.83 14.04
CA LEU A 76 12.67 7.51 12.71
C LEU A 76 13.66 6.33 12.74
N VAL A 77 14.53 6.29 13.77
CA VAL A 77 15.48 5.17 13.95
C VAL A 77 14.76 3.85 14.22
N SER A 78 13.61 3.86 14.91
CA SER A 78 12.82 2.65 15.16
C SER A 78 12.19 2.07 13.89
N LEU A 79 12.02 2.87 12.84
CA LEU A 79 11.54 2.42 11.51
C LEU A 79 12.66 1.85 10.62
N LEU A 80 13.93 2.06 10.97
CA LEU A 80 15.08 1.63 10.17
C LEU A 80 15.08 0.13 9.83
N PRO A 81 14.81 -0.81 10.76
CA PRO A 81 14.84 -2.24 10.44
C PRO A 81 13.81 -2.61 9.37
N ILE A 82 12.59 -2.06 9.45
CA ILE A 82 11.54 -2.30 8.47
C ILE A 82 11.89 -1.60 7.14
N GLY A 83 12.39 -0.37 7.20
CA GLY A 83 12.82 0.37 6.02
C GLY A 83 13.96 -0.32 5.27
N LEU A 84 14.95 -0.88 5.98
CA LEU A 84 16.03 -1.67 5.40
C LEU A 84 15.52 -2.97 4.76
N LEU A 85 14.55 -3.64 5.39
CA LEU A 85 13.94 -4.83 4.81
C LEU A 85 13.22 -4.51 3.50
N ILE A 86 12.40 -3.45 3.51
CA ILE A 86 11.70 -2.98 2.29
C ILE A 86 12.72 -2.60 1.21
N PHE A 87 13.75 -1.85 1.57
CA PHE A 87 14.81 -1.46 0.63
C PHE A 87 15.57 -2.66 0.08
N ALA A 88 15.87 -3.68 0.90
CA ALA A 88 16.54 -4.90 0.44
C ALA A 88 15.65 -5.69 -0.53
N VAL A 89 14.36 -5.85 -0.25
CA VAL A 89 13.41 -6.55 -1.11
C VAL A 89 13.25 -5.81 -2.44
N LEU A 90 12.89 -4.54 -2.40
CA LEU A 90 12.68 -3.74 -3.62
C LEU A 90 13.99 -3.54 -4.38
N GLY A 91 15.08 -3.25 -3.69
CA GLY A 91 16.40 -3.07 -4.31
C GLY A 91 16.85 -4.34 -5.03
N SER A 92 16.62 -5.54 -4.46
CA SER A 92 16.95 -6.80 -5.12
C SER A 92 16.21 -7.00 -6.45
N ILE A 93 14.94 -6.56 -6.52
CA ILE A 93 14.14 -6.58 -7.77
C ILE A 93 14.67 -5.52 -8.75
N TYR A 94 14.92 -4.30 -8.27
CA TYR A 94 15.32 -3.17 -9.13
C TYR A 94 16.70 -3.34 -9.74
N PHE A 95 17.63 -3.90 -8.99
CA PHE A 95 18.98 -4.23 -9.50
C PHE A 95 19.01 -5.54 -10.29
N GLY A 96 17.85 -6.23 -10.46
CA GLY A 96 17.78 -7.49 -11.19
C GLY A 96 18.50 -8.66 -10.51
N ILE A 97 18.77 -8.55 -9.20
CA ILE A 97 19.43 -9.59 -8.39
C ILE A 97 18.47 -10.74 -8.11
N ALA A 98 17.19 -10.43 -7.90
CA ALA A 98 16.14 -11.38 -7.57
C ALA A 98 14.87 -11.12 -8.38
N THR A 99 14.17 -12.19 -8.71
CA THR A 99 12.78 -12.11 -9.23
C THR A 99 11.84 -11.64 -8.11
N PRO A 100 10.66 -11.09 -8.44
CA PRO A 100 9.68 -10.70 -7.41
C PRO A 100 9.34 -11.82 -6.42
N THR A 101 9.29 -13.07 -6.87
CA THR A 101 9.01 -14.24 -6.03
C THR A 101 10.17 -14.55 -5.07
N GLU A 102 11.41 -14.51 -5.54
CA GLU A 102 12.60 -14.69 -4.71
C GLU A 102 12.77 -13.56 -3.69
N ALA A 103 12.52 -12.33 -4.11
CA ALA A 103 12.55 -11.16 -3.24
C ALA A 103 11.47 -11.25 -2.15
N ALA A 104 10.27 -11.76 -2.48
CA ALA A 104 9.21 -12.00 -1.50
C ALA A 104 9.64 -13.06 -0.46
N ALA A 105 10.27 -14.16 -0.90
CA ALA A 105 10.81 -15.18 0.00
C ALA A 105 11.90 -14.62 0.93
N ALA A 106 12.79 -13.79 0.40
CA ALA A 106 13.79 -13.07 1.19
C ALA A 106 13.14 -12.10 2.20
N GLY A 107 12.06 -11.41 1.77
CA GLY A 107 11.27 -10.53 2.62
C GLY A 107 10.62 -11.26 3.80
N VAL A 108 9.99 -12.42 3.56
CA VAL A 108 9.43 -13.28 4.62
C VAL A 108 10.53 -13.73 5.59
N THR A 109 11.66 -14.20 5.06
CA THR A 109 12.80 -14.64 5.89
C THR A 109 13.35 -13.48 6.73
N GLY A 110 13.49 -12.30 6.14
CA GLY A 110 13.93 -11.10 6.83
C GLY A 110 12.94 -10.63 7.91
N ALA A 111 11.64 -10.68 7.64
CA ALA A 111 10.61 -10.34 8.62
C ALA A 111 10.60 -11.31 9.80
N LEU A 112 10.76 -12.61 9.54
CA LEU A 112 10.91 -13.62 10.58
C LEU A 112 12.17 -13.37 11.43
N PHE A 113 13.29 -13.06 10.77
CA PHE A 113 14.52 -12.72 11.46
C PHE A 113 14.35 -11.46 12.33
N LEU A 114 13.71 -10.41 11.83
CA LEU A 114 13.43 -9.19 12.60
C LEU A 114 12.50 -9.47 13.79
N THR A 115 11.50 -10.32 13.63
CA THR A 115 10.58 -10.72 14.71
C THR A 115 11.32 -11.50 15.80
N LEU A 116 12.17 -12.46 15.41
CA LEU A 116 13.04 -13.20 16.32
C LEU A 116 14.02 -12.28 17.04
N ALA A 117 14.65 -11.37 16.33
CA ALA A 117 15.62 -10.43 16.86
C ALA A 117 14.95 -9.38 17.77
N GLY A 118 13.75 -8.91 17.43
CA GLY A 118 12.97 -7.98 18.26
C GLY A 118 12.51 -8.58 19.57
N ASN A 119 12.13 -9.85 19.57
CA ASN A 119 11.80 -10.61 20.78
C ASN A 119 13.03 -10.92 21.65
N SER A 120 14.21 -11.00 21.03
CA SER A 120 15.51 -11.22 21.70
C SER A 120 16.24 -9.91 22.02
N GLY A 121 15.66 -8.75 21.71
CA GLY A 121 16.09 -7.37 22.01
C GLY A 121 17.57 -7.00 21.88
N MET A 122 18.46 -7.95 22.14
CA MET A 122 19.90 -7.78 22.19
C MET A 122 20.63 -8.09 20.88
N LEU A 123 20.15 -9.06 20.08
CA LEU A 123 20.89 -9.51 18.88
C LEU A 123 20.75 -8.52 17.71
N ALA A 124 19.55 -7.97 17.51
CA ALA A 124 19.35 -7.00 16.43
C ALA A 124 20.08 -5.67 16.70
N ILE A 125 20.02 -5.20 17.95
CA ILE A 125 20.71 -3.99 18.38
C ILE A 125 22.23 -4.19 18.33
N SER A 126 22.74 -5.38 18.66
CA SER A 126 24.18 -5.66 18.61
C SER A 126 24.72 -5.78 17.17
N LEU A 127 23.92 -6.34 16.25
CA LEU A 127 24.27 -6.42 14.82
C LEU A 127 24.22 -5.04 14.14
N VAL A 128 23.16 -4.28 14.38
CA VAL A 128 23.05 -2.90 13.85
C VAL A 128 24.09 -1.99 14.49
N ALA A 129 24.32 -2.09 15.81
CA ALA A 129 25.37 -1.34 16.48
C ALA A 129 26.80 -1.75 16.01
N GLY A 130 27.00 -3.02 15.67
CA GLY A 130 28.25 -3.52 15.08
C GLY A 130 28.51 -2.97 13.67
N LEU A 131 27.45 -2.90 12.83
CA LEU A 131 27.52 -2.27 11.51
C LEU A 131 27.73 -0.76 11.61
N VAL A 132 26.97 -0.10 12.48
CA VAL A 132 27.03 1.34 12.73
C VAL A 132 28.35 1.80 13.30
N ARG A 133 29.01 0.97 14.14
CA ARG A 133 30.37 1.24 14.65
C ARG A 133 31.46 1.26 13.57
N ARG A 134 31.23 0.60 12.42
CA ARG A 134 32.18 0.63 11.28
C ARG A 134 32.12 1.92 10.47
N PHE A 135 31.11 2.78 10.70
CA PHE A 135 31.02 4.09 10.07
C PHE A 135 31.47 5.20 11.03
N PRO A 136 32.67 5.79 10.85
CA PRO A 136 33.24 6.78 11.79
C PRO A 136 32.53 8.13 11.81
N LEU A 137 31.61 8.39 10.86
CA LEU A 137 30.96 9.68 10.62
C LEU A 137 29.62 9.90 11.37
N LEU A 138 29.19 8.96 12.22
CA LEU A 138 27.90 9.10 12.91
C LEU A 138 27.97 10.02 14.14
N PRO A 139 26.99 10.95 14.29
CA PRO A 139 26.92 11.87 15.41
C PRO A 139 26.84 11.13 16.75
N ARG A 140 27.47 11.67 17.79
CA ARG A 140 27.45 11.15 19.16
C ARG A 140 26.04 10.89 19.70
N ALA A 141 25.04 11.65 19.23
CA ALA A 141 23.63 11.48 19.61
C ALA A 141 23.04 10.12 19.23
N VAL A 142 23.46 9.50 18.12
CA VAL A 142 22.99 8.17 17.70
C VAL A 142 23.60 7.07 18.62
N LYS A 143 24.83 7.27 19.06
CA LYS A 143 25.50 6.34 20.01
C LYS A 143 24.82 6.33 21.38
N THR A 144 24.42 7.50 21.89
CA THR A 144 23.72 7.61 23.18
C THR A 144 22.32 6.99 23.13
N VAL A 145 21.59 7.15 22.02
CA VAL A 145 20.27 6.51 21.85
C VAL A 145 20.38 4.99 21.79
N LEU A 146 21.40 4.45 21.14
CA LEU A 146 21.67 3.00 21.09
C LEU A 146 22.09 2.44 22.46
N ASP A 147 22.84 3.20 23.25
CA ASP A 147 23.27 2.81 24.60
C ASP A 147 22.10 2.91 25.61
N ASP A 148 21.19 3.90 25.47
CA ASP A 148 19.98 4.02 26.27
C ASP A 148 18.99 2.87 26.00
N PHE A 149 18.85 2.41 24.74
CA PHE A 149 18.06 1.22 24.39
C PHE A 149 18.65 -0.06 24.97
N ARG A 150 19.97 -0.16 25.07
CA ARG A 150 20.66 -1.33 25.65
C ARG A 150 20.49 -1.43 27.17
N SER A 151 20.34 -0.30 27.86
CA SER A 151 20.18 -0.25 29.32
C SER A 151 18.74 -0.48 29.79
N ALA A 152 17.74 -0.45 28.88
CA ALA A 152 16.33 -0.35 29.25
C ALA A 152 15.64 -1.68 29.63
N ARG A 153 16.18 -2.88 29.32
CA ARG A 153 15.55 -4.15 29.77
C ARG A 153 16.53 -5.33 29.88
N PRO A 154 16.78 -5.86 31.09
CA PRO A 154 17.34 -7.21 31.27
C PRO A 154 16.26 -8.25 30.95
N VAL A 155 16.57 -9.19 30.04
CA VAL A 155 15.66 -10.30 29.66
C VAL A 155 15.65 -11.35 30.80
N LEU A 156 14.52 -11.52 31.45
CA LEU A 156 14.32 -12.56 32.48
C LEU A 156 14.04 -13.93 31.82
N PRO A 157 14.54 -15.06 32.38
CA PRO A 157 14.39 -16.41 31.79
C PRO A 157 12.96 -16.88 31.57
N GLY A 158 11.98 -16.37 32.31
CA GLY A 158 10.55 -16.66 32.13
C GLY A 158 9.94 -16.02 30.86
N GLN A 159 10.53 -14.95 30.31
CA GLN A 159 10.08 -14.29 29.10
C GLN A 159 10.39 -15.11 27.86
N VAL A 160 11.41 -15.94 27.84
CA VAL A 160 11.79 -16.75 26.66
C VAL A 160 10.68 -17.75 26.29
N ARG A 161 10.06 -18.41 27.30
CA ARG A 161 8.98 -19.39 27.07
C ARG A 161 7.69 -18.70 26.59
N HIS A 162 7.37 -17.53 27.12
CA HIS A 162 6.24 -16.72 26.70
C HIS A 162 6.48 -16.22 25.26
N ASN A 163 7.70 -15.83 24.92
CA ASN A 163 8.08 -15.37 23.60
C ASN A 163 7.99 -16.47 22.51
N VAL A 164 8.36 -17.71 22.83
CA VAL A 164 8.24 -18.85 21.90
C VAL A 164 6.77 -19.15 21.58
N ASN A 165 5.90 -19.20 22.59
CA ASN A 165 4.47 -19.42 22.39
C ASN A 165 3.81 -18.26 21.60
N SER A 166 4.18 -17.02 21.90
CA SER A 166 3.74 -15.85 21.15
C SER A 166 4.19 -15.91 19.70
N MET A 167 5.43 -16.34 19.44
CA MET A 167 5.96 -16.50 18.10
C MET A 167 5.25 -17.60 17.30
N VAL A 168 4.97 -18.75 17.91
CA VAL A 168 4.20 -19.83 17.27
C VAL A 168 2.81 -19.33 16.91
N ASN A 169 2.17 -18.55 17.79
CA ASN A 169 0.86 -17.96 17.51
C ASN A 169 0.93 -16.94 16.37
N ILE A 170 1.92 -16.04 16.34
CA ILE A 170 2.14 -15.09 15.26
C ILE A 170 2.34 -15.83 13.92
N LEU A 171 3.18 -16.86 13.89
CA LEU A 171 3.40 -17.68 12.70
C LEU A 171 2.12 -18.37 12.23
N LYS A 172 1.38 -18.96 13.16
CA LYS A 172 0.10 -19.64 12.86
C LYS A 172 -0.93 -18.67 12.31
N GLU A 173 -1.10 -17.51 12.94
CA GLU A 173 -2.03 -16.47 12.48
C GLU A 173 -1.62 -15.89 11.12
N SER A 174 -0.32 -15.60 10.92
CA SER A 174 0.21 -15.14 9.65
C SER A 174 0.00 -16.18 8.55
N PHE A 175 0.27 -17.45 8.82
CA PHE A 175 0.06 -18.53 7.86
C PHE A 175 -1.43 -18.69 7.50
N LEU A 176 -2.32 -18.70 8.49
CA LEU A 176 -3.77 -18.80 8.27
C LEU A 176 -4.31 -17.60 7.50
N SER A 177 -3.85 -16.39 7.85
CA SER A 177 -4.23 -15.17 7.13
C SER A 177 -3.75 -15.21 5.68
N THR A 178 -2.48 -15.60 5.46
CA THR A 178 -1.92 -15.77 4.10
C THR A 178 -2.69 -16.81 3.31
N ALA A 179 -2.98 -17.98 3.91
CA ALA A 179 -3.74 -19.04 3.25
C ALA A 179 -5.14 -18.59 2.85
N ARG A 180 -5.85 -17.86 3.73
CA ARG A 180 -7.18 -17.29 3.42
C ARG A 180 -7.13 -16.28 2.29
N THR A 181 -6.21 -15.32 2.37
CA THR A 181 -6.06 -14.28 1.34
C THR A 181 -5.65 -14.88 0.00
N SER A 182 -4.68 -15.80 -0.01
CA SER A 182 -4.25 -16.47 -1.24
C SER A 182 -5.36 -17.33 -1.86
N ALA A 183 -6.12 -18.07 -1.04
CA ALA A 183 -7.25 -18.86 -1.52
C ALA A 183 -8.34 -17.98 -2.13
N MET A 184 -8.66 -16.85 -1.49
CA MET A 184 -9.61 -15.86 -2.02
C MET A 184 -9.13 -15.32 -3.38
N ILE A 185 -7.89 -14.87 -3.46
CA ILE A 185 -7.31 -14.33 -4.70
C ILE A 185 -7.29 -15.38 -5.80
N LEU A 186 -6.86 -16.61 -5.50
CA LEU A 186 -6.83 -17.71 -6.48
C LEU A 186 -8.24 -18.05 -6.99
N LEU A 187 -9.24 -18.08 -6.11
CA LEU A 187 -10.64 -18.32 -6.50
C LEU A 187 -11.14 -17.23 -7.46
N ILE A 188 -10.86 -15.96 -7.13
CA ILE A 188 -11.25 -14.83 -7.99
C ILE A 188 -10.52 -14.89 -9.34
N LEU A 189 -9.21 -15.20 -9.34
CA LEU A 189 -8.43 -15.37 -10.58
C LEU A 189 -8.97 -16.52 -11.45
N MET A 190 -9.30 -17.67 -10.86
CA MET A 190 -9.90 -18.78 -11.59
C MET A 190 -11.24 -18.38 -12.23
N ALA A 191 -12.09 -17.69 -11.48
CA ALA A 191 -13.36 -17.17 -12.00
C ALA A 191 -13.13 -16.14 -13.11
N ALA A 192 -12.17 -15.21 -12.94
CA ALA A 192 -11.82 -14.20 -13.94
C ALA A 192 -11.29 -14.83 -15.24
N PHE A 193 -10.39 -15.82 -15.16
CA PHE A 193 -9.89 -16.54 -16.33
C PHE A 193 -11.00 -17.36 -17.04
N THR A 194 -11.90 -17.96 -16.27
CA THR A 194 -13.07 -18.67 -16.83
C THR A 194 -13.96 -17.68 -17.58
N LEU A 195 -14.21 -16.51 -17.00
CA LEU A 195 -15.00 -15.46 -17.62
C LEU A 195 -14.29 -14.89 -18.87
N GLN A 196 -12.97 -14.69 -18.82
CA GLN A 196 -12.16 -14.27 -19.96
C GLN A 196 -12.27 -15.27 -21.11
N PHE A 197 -12.18 -16.56 -20.81
CA PHE A 197 -12.36 -17.62 -21.83
C PHE A 197 -13.75 -17.58 -22.45
N ALA A 198 -14.80 -17.42 -21.61
CA ALA A 198 -16.17 -17.29 -22.10
C ALA A 198 -16.35 -16.06 -22.99
N PHE A 199 -15.81 -14.90 -22.59
CA PHE A 199 -15.86 -13.65 -23.40
C PHE A 199 -15.10 -13.78 -24.70
N ALA A 200 -13.95 -14.46 -24.70
CA ALA A 200 -13.19 -14.73 -25.92
C ALA A 200 -13.97 -15.64 -26.87
N ALA A 201 -14.63 -16.70 -26.34
CA ALA A 201 -15.41 -17.65 -27.14
C ALA A 201 -16.61 -16.99 -27.84
N VAL A 202 -17.27 -16.02 -27.20
CA VAL A 202 -18.41 -15.27 -27.78
C VAL A 202 -17.99 -13.91 -28.35
N ARG A 203 -16.71 -13.63 -28.49
CA ARG A 203 -16.10 -12.41 -29.05
C ARG A 203 -16.47 -11.09 -28.35
N ILE A 204 -17.06 -11.12 -27.16
CA ILE A 204 -17.48 -9.90 -26.44
C ILE A 204 -16.33 -8.87 -26.32
N SER A 205 -15.10 -9.32 -26.00
CA SER A 205 -13.97 -8.40 -25.85
C SER A 205 -13.60 -7.70 -27.15
N VAL A 206 -13.74 -8.38 -28.30
CA VAL A 206 -13.47 -7.82 -29.63
C VAL A 206 -14.60 -6.88 -30.04
N ASP A 207 -15.85 -7.31 -29.88
CA ASP A 207 -17.02 -6.50 -30.21
C ASP A 207 -17.07 -5.22 -29.37
N MET A 208 -16.67 -5.29 -28.09
CA MET A 208 -16.50 -4.11 -27.23
C MET A 208 -15.39 -3.16 -27.71
N ALA A 209 -14.26 -3.71 -28.16
CA ALA A 209 -13.18 -2.89 -28.73
C ALA A 209 -13.64 -2.19 -30.02
N GLU A 210 -14.31 -2.91 -30.93
CA GLU A 210 -14.88 -2.33 -32.15
C GLU A 210 -15.95 -1.28 -31.84
N TRP A 211 -16.81 -1.53 -30.84
CA TRP A 211 -17.83 -0.57 -30.40
C TRP A 211 -17.19 0.71 -29.83
N VAL A 212 -16.17 0.58 -28.98
CA VAL A 212 -15.44 1.75 -28.44
C VAL A 212 -14.70 2.49 -29.55
N ALA A 213 -14.07 1.78 -30.50
CA ALA A 213 -13.37 2.37 -31.65
C ALA A 213 -14.31 3.19 -32.54
N ALA A 214 -15.59 2.79 -32.65
CA ALA A 214 -16.60 3.53 -33.43
C ALA A 214 -16.88 4.94 -32.88
N PHE A 215 -16.52 5.26 -31.62
CA PHE A 215 -16.61 6.62 -31.09
C PHE A 215 -15.42 7.50 -31.45
N GLU A 216 -14.40 6.97 -32.11
CA GLU A 216 -13.17 7.69 -32.50
C GLU A 216 -12.56 8.52 -31.36
N LEU A 217 -12.60 7.96 -30.13
CA LEU A 217 -12.09 8.63 -28.95
C LEU A 217 -10.57 8.80 -29.03
N THR A 218 -10.10 9.98 -28.71
CA THR A 218 -8.66 10.17 -28.45
C THR A 218 -8.25 9.38 -27.21
N GLN A 219 -6.95 9.04 -27.11
CA GLN A 219 -6.40 8.33 -25.97
C GLN A 219 -6.80 8.99 -24.63
N LEU A 220 -6.73 10.34 -24.56
CA LEU A 220 -7.13 11.08 -23.37
C LEU A 220 -8.62 10.91 -23.05
N GLN A 221 -9.49 11.01 -24.05
CA GLN A 221 -10.93 10.83 -23.87
C GLN A 221 -11.25 9.42 -23.38
N LEU A 222 -10.61 8.40 -23.95
CA LEU A 222 -10.77 7.01 -23.51
C LEU A 222 -10.37 6.87 -22.02
N ILE A 223 -9.21 7.38 -21.63
CA ILE A 223 -8.77 7.31 -20.22
C ILE A 223 -9.75 8.03 -19.29
N LEU A 224 -10.25 9.21 -19.66
CA LEU A 224 -11.22 9.93 -18.84
C LEU A 224 -12.54 9.15 -18.70
N VAL A 225 -13.03 8.53 -19.78
CA VAL A 225 -14.21 7.65 -19.74
C VAL A 225 -13.96 6.46 -18.80
N LEU A 226 -12.79 5.82 -18.90
CA LEU A 226 -12.42 4.70 -18.03
C LEU A 226 -12.29 5.13 -16.56
N VAL A 227 -11.74 6.31 -16.29
CA VAL A 227 -11.68 6.86 -14.91
C VAL A 227 -13.10 7.00 -14.34
N VAL A 228 -14.01 7.62 -15.08
CA VAL A 228 -15.41 7.77 -14.63
C VAL A 228 -16.08 6.40 -14.46
N PHE A 229 -15.88 5.48 -15.40
CA PHE A 229 -16.40 4.12 -15.32
C PHE A 229 -15.93 3.39 -14.05
N TYR A 230 -14.62 3.45 -13.76
CA TYR A 230 -14.08 2.78 -12.56
C TYR A 230 -14.48 3.46 -11.25
N LEU A 231 -14.65 4.78 -11.25
CA LEU A 231 -15.20 5.49 -10.08
C LEU A 231 -16.63 5.05 -9.79
N VAL A 232 -17.47 4.91 -10.81
CA VAL A 232 -18.84 4.40 -10.65
C VAL A 232 -18.83 2.95 -10.19
N LEU A 233 -18.07 2.07 -10.85
CA LEU A 233 -17.97 0.66 -10.45
C LEU A 233 -17.45 0.49 -9.03
N GLY A 234 -16.46 1.29 -8.64
CA GLY A 234 -15.86 1.26 -7.30
C GLY A 234 -16.83 1.60 -6.17
N THR A 235 -17.99 2.22 -6.47
CA THR A 235 -19.05 2.42 -5.48
C THR A 235 -19.91 1.17 -5.22
N PHE A 236 -19.79 0.13 -6.07
CA PHE A 236 -20.62 -1.09 -6.00
C PHE A 236 -19.82 -2.38 -5.88
N MET A 237 -18.56 -2.39 -6.34
CA MET A 237 -17.74 -3.58 -6.40
C MET A 237 -16.49 -3.45 -5.51
N GLU A 238 -16.07 -4.59 -4.97
CA GLU A 238 -14.78 -4.71 -4.30
C GLU A 238 -13.64 -4.47 -5.32
N SER A 239 -12.59 -3.75 -4.89
CA SER A 239 -11.55 -3.21 -5.76
C SER A 239 -10.86 -4.26 -6.63
N TYR A 240 -10.40 -5.38 -6.04
CA TYR A 240 -9.72 -6.41 -6.81
C TYR A 240 -10.68 -7.16 -7.74
N SER A 241 -11.91 -7.44 -7.29
CA SER A 241 -12.93 -8.07 -8.13
C SER A 241 -13.28 -7.21 -9.34
N MET A 242 -13.39 -5.89 -9.14
CA MET A 242 -13.60 -4.91 -10.20
C MET A 242 -12.48 -4.97 -11.25
N MET A 243 -11.21 -4.92 -10.81
CA MET A 243 -10.06 -4.99 -11.70
C MET A 243 -10.02 -6.33 -12.47
N LEU A 244 -10.15 -7.45 -11.75
CA LEU A 244 -9.97 -8.79 -12.31
C LEU A 244 -11.05 -9.16 -13.32
N THR A 245 -12.28 -8.66 -13.15
CA THR A 245 -13.39 -8.91 -14.09
C THR A 245 -13.35 -8.02 -15.32
N THR A 246 -12.89 -6.78 -15.18
CA THR A 246 -12.97 -5.80 -16.29
C THR A 246 -11.72 -5.78 -17.17
N LEU A 247 -10.52 -6.01 -16.61
CA LEU A 247 -9.27 -5.97 -17.38
C LEU A 247 -9.27 -6.89 -18.61
N PRO A 248 -9.73 -8.15 -18.54
CA PRO A 248 -9.75 -9.03 -19.71
C PRO A 248 -10.57 -8.47 -20.89
N ILE A 249 -11.58 -7.67 -20.61
CA ILE A 249 -12.41 -7.00 -21.64
C ILE A 249 -11.69 -5.75 -22.17
N LEU A 250 -11.00 -5.03 -21.28
CA LEU A 250 -10.37 -3.76 -21.62
C LEU A 250 -9.03 -3.90 -22.33
N ILE A 251 -8.31 -5.00 -22.16
CA ILE A 251 -6.98 -5.20 -22.79
C ILE A 251 -7.02 -4.99 -24.31
N PRO A 252 -7.97 -5.55 -25.09
CA PRO A 252 -8.07 -5.25 -26.51
C PRO A 252 -8.31 -3.77 -26.78
N VAL A 253 -9.22 -3.13 -26.05
CA VAL A 253 -9.53 -1.70 -26.19
C VAL A 253 -8.29 -0.82 -25.95
N LEU A 254 -7.50 -1.13 -24.92
CA LEU A 254 -6.27 -0.41 -24.60
C LEU A 254 -5.20 -0.61 -25.67
N ASN A 255 -5.11 -1.83 -26.23
CA ASN A 255 -4.17 -2.12 -27.32
C ASN A 255 -4.51 -1.34 -28.59
N ASP A 256 -5.78 -1.33 -29.00
CA ASP A 256 -6.26 -0.64 -30.20
C ASP A 256 -6.08 0.88 -30.08
N ALA A 257 -6.24 1.43 -28.89
CA ALA A 257 -5.99 2.84 -28.58
C ALA A 257 -4.51 3.18 -28.33
N ASN A 258 -3.58 2.21 -28.46
CA ASN A 258 -2.15 2.36 -28.17
C ASN A 258 -1.85 2.93 -26.77
N VAL A 259 -2.64 2.57 -25.77
CA VAL A 259 -2.44 3.00 -24.38
C VAL A 259 -1.28 2.21 -23.76
N ASP A 260 -0.31 2.91 -23.17
CA ASP A 260 0.75 2.25 -22.38
C ASP A 260 0.14 1.55 -21.16
N LYS A 261 0.35 0.22 -21.07
CA LYS A 261 -0.25 -0.61 -20.06
C LYS A 261 0.32 -0.36 -18.66
N VAL A 262 1.59 0.06 -18.57
CA VAL A 262 2.21 0.40 -17.28
C VAL A 262 1.61 1.69 -16.74
N TRP A 263 1.50 2.71 -17.59
CA TRP A 263 0.86 3.97 -17.23
C TRP A 263 -0.60 3.79 -16.81
N PHE A 264 -1.39 3.06 -17.63
CA PHE A 264 -2.78 2.75 -17.27
C PHE A 264 -2.89 1.94 -15.97
N GLY A 265 -1.94 1.02 -15.73
CA GLY A 265 -1.88 0.23 -14.50
C GLY A 265 -1.75 1.09 -13.24
N ILE A 266 -0.98 2.18 -13.31
CA ILE A 266 -0.86 3.12 -12.19
C ILE A 266 -2.17 3.88 -11.97
N ILE A 267 -2.80 4.37 -13.05
CA ILE A 267 -4.12 5.03 -12.96
C ILE A 267 -5.13 4.07 -12.34
N MET A 268 -5.17 2.81 -12.83
CA MET A 268 -6.05 1.76 -12.31
C MET A 268 -5.87 1.54 -10.82
N VAL A 269 -4.62 1.40 -10.37
CA VAL A 269 -4.34 1.13 -8.94
C VAL A 269 -4.74 2.31 -8.05
N ILE A 270 -4.55 3.56 -8.48
CA ILE A 270 -5.06 4.72 -7.74
C ILE A 270 -6.61 4.71 -7.70
N LEU A 271 -7.27 4.28 -8.78
CA LEU A 271 -8.73 4.12 -8.79
C LEU A 271 -9.19 2.99 -7.84
N LEU A 272 -8.43 1.89 -7.72
CA LEU A 272 -8.69 0.84 -6.72
C LEU A 272 -8.58 1.38 -5.29
N GLU A 273 -7.58 2.23 -5.02
CA GLU A 273 -7.45 2.90 -3.72
C GLU A 273 -8.66 3.80 -3.44
N ALA A 274 -9.05 4.61 -4.42
CA ALA A 274 -10.21 5.49 -4.30
C ALA A 274 -11.50 4.68 -4.03
N ALA A 275 -11.68 3.54 -4.72
CA ALA A 275 -12.82 2.64 -4.50
C ALA A 275 -12.89 2.11 -3.06
N GLN A 276 -11.74 1.79 -2.44
CA GLN A 276 -11.71 1.27 -1.05
C GLN A 276 -12.15 2.28 0.00
N ILE A 277 -12.06 3.56 -0.29
CA ILE A 277 -12.47 4.64 0.61
C ILE A 277 -13.67 5.43 0.08
N SER A 278 -14.24 5.04 -1.06
CA SER A 278 -15.39 5.73 -1.66
C SER A 278 -16.70 5.30 -0.99
N PRO A 279 -17.48 6.23 -0.40
CA PRO A 279 -18.84 5.93 0.04
C PRO A 279 -19.72 5.54 -1.16
N PRO A 280 -20.71 4.66 -1.00
CA PRO A 280 -21.16 4.01 0.24
C PRO A 280 -20.44 2.71 0.60
N GLN A 281 -19.70 2.08 -0.31
CA GLN A 281 -19.17 0.73 -0.11
C GLN A 281 -17.76 0.69 0.53
N GLY A 282 -17.00 1.80 0.53
CA GLY A 282 -15.61 1.86 0.98
C GLY A 282 -15.29 0.97 2.19
N MET A 283 -14.86 -0.28 1.94
CA MET A 283 -14.68 -1.30 2.98
C MET A 283 -13.72 -0.86 4.07
N ALA A 284 -12.67 -0.11 3.71
CA ALA A 284 -11.71 0.44 4.67
C ALA A 284 -12.37 1.39 5.69
N LEU A 285 -13.46 2.08 5.32
CA LEU A 285 -14.16 2.99 6.20
C LEU A 285 -14.98 2.25 7.27
N TYR A 286 -15.59 1.13 6.91
CA TYR A 286 -16.34 0.30 7.86
C TYR A 286 -15.41 -0.40 8.85
N VAL A 287 -14.27 -0.91 8.38
CA VAL A 287 -13.24 -1.49 9.24
C VAL A 287 -12.72 -0.44 10.23
N LEU A 288 -12.43 0.78 9.74
CA LEU A 288 -11.99 1.88 10.60
C LEU A 288 -13.05 2.26 11.63
N GLN A 289 -14.33 2.34 11.23
CA GLN A 289 -15.42 2.64 12.15
C GLN A 289 -15.61 1.54 13.21
N GLY A 290 -15.42 0.27 12.83
CA GLY A 290 -15.41 -0.85 13.77
C GLY A 290 -14.32 -0.71 14.81
N ALA A 291 -13.06 -0.55 14.36
CA ALA A 291 -11.90 -0.37 15.23
C ALA A 291 -12.05 0.86 16.15
N ARG A 292 -12.58 1.99 15.62
CA ARG A 292 -12.85 3.19 16.42
C ARG A 292 -13.83 2.90 17.53
N ARG A 293 -14.94 2.23 17.23
CA ARG A 293 -15.97 1.89 18.23
C ARG A 293 -15.43 1.01 19.36
N ASP A 294 -14.59 0.05 19.02
CA ASP A 294 -14.00 -0.85 20.01
C ASP A 294 -13.03 -0.08 20.91
N THR A 295 -12.15 0.76 20.33
CA THR A 295 -11.23 1.61 21.10
C THR A 295 -11.98 2.63 21.98
N ASP A 296 -13.01 3.29 21.46
CA ASP A 296 -13.80 4.26 22.21
C ASP A 296 -14.55 3.59 23.39
N ARG A 297 -14.99 2.33 23.24
CA ARG A 297 -15.61 1.54 24.33
C ARG A 297 -14.60 1.16 25.39
N GLU A 298 -13.42 0.68 25.01
CA GLU A 298 -12.34 0.33 25.93
C GLU A 298 -11.88 1.54 26.76
N LEU A 299 -11.72 2.71 26.10
CA LEU A 299 -11.37 3.96 26.77
C LEU A 299 -12.46 4.44 27.71
N ALA A 300 -13.73 4.37 27.29
CA ALA A 300 -14.86 4.78 28.10
C ALA A 300 -15.03 3.88 29.34
N GLU A 301 -14.79 2.60 29.21
CA GLU A 301 -14.79 1.64 30.33
C GLU A 301 -13.64 1.95 31.32
N TYR A 302 -12.45 2.26 30.78
CA TYR A 302 -11.30 2.63 31.60
C TYR A 302 -11.50 3.96 32.35
N GLU A 303 -12.09 4.96 31.69
CA GLU A 303 -12.34 6.29 32.28
C GLU A 303 -13.66 6.40 33.06
N GLY A 304 -14.54 5.40 32.97
CA GLY A 304 -15.83 5.39 33.63
C GLY A 304 -16.84 6.42 33.05
N VAL A 305 -16.67 6.77 31.77
CA VAL A 305 -17.51 7.70 31.02
C VAL A 305 -18.30 7.00 29.92
N LEU A 306 -19.33 7.67 29.36
CA LEU A 306 -20.05 7.13 28.21
C LEU A 306 -19.19 7.19 26.94
N ALA A 307 -19.11 6.08 26.21
CA ALA A 307 -18.39 6.02 24.95
C ALA A 307 -19.01 6.98 23.92
N ASN A 308 -18.23 7.92 23.41
CA ASN A 308 -18.63 8.79 22.32
C ASN A 308 -18.24 8.16 20.98
N THR A 309 -18.94 7.11 20.60
CA THR A 309 -18.73 6.45 19.30
C THR A 309 -19.35 7.29 18.20
N GLY A 310 -18.57 8.07 17.48
CA GLY A 310 -19.04 8.84 16.32
C GLY A 310 -19.73 7.97 15.26
N THR A 311 -20.42 8.59 14.33
CA THR A 311 -21.18 7.93 13.27
C THR A 311 -20.29 7.57 12.07
N ILE A 312 -20.73 6.63 11.22
CA ILE A 312 -20.05 6.34 9.94
C ILE A 312 -19.99 7.56 9.03
N ASN A 313 -20.98 8.48 9.15
CA ASN A 313 -20.97 9.72 8.37
C ASN A 313 -19.79 10.63 8.69
N ASP A 314 -19.30 10.61 9.95
CA ASP A 314 -18.10 11.38 10.34
C ASP A 314 -16.87 10.85 9.60
N VAL A 315 -16.80 9.53 9.42
CA VAL A 315 -15.73 8.87 8.65
C VAL A 315 -15.85 9.19 7.17
N PHE A 316 -17.08 9.17 6.62
CA PHE A 316 -17.34 9.52 5.23
C PHE A 316 -16.95 10.98 4.94
N MET A 317 -17.35 11.92 5.79
CA MET A 317 -16.98 13.32 5.62
C MET A 317 -15.47 13.53 5.77
N GLY A 318 -14.84 12.81 6.69
CA GLY A 318 -13.40 12.89 6.93
C GLY A 318 -12.53 12.37 5.78
N VAL A 319 -13.08 11.47 4.93
CA VAL A 319 -12.33 10.90 3.81
C VAL A 319 -12.44 11.72 2.51
N MET A 320 -13.46 12.55 2.35
CA MET A 320 -13.69 13.33 1.12
C MET A 320 -12.48 14.17 0.68
N PRO A 321 -11.76 14.91 1.57
CA PRO A 321 -10.56 15.63 1.16
C PRO A 321 -9.45 14.72 0.62
N PHE A 322 -9.32 13.50 1.14
CA PHE A 322 -8.33 12.52 0.65
C PHE A 322 -8.70 11.98 -0.72
N MET A 323 -9.99 11.75 -0.99
CA MET A 323 -10.46 11.39 -2.33
C MET A 323 -10.15 12.50 -3.34
N LEU A 324 -10.34 13.77 -2.96
CA LEU A 324 -9.96 14.89 -3.82
C LEU A 324 -8.46 14.87 -4.13
N CYS A 325 -7.61 14.59 -3.13
CA CYS A 325 -6.16 14.43 -3.34
C CYS A 325 -5.85 13.30 -4.34
N MET A 326 -6.54 12.16 -4.26
CA MET A 326 -6.39 11.07 -5.23
C MET A 326 -6.78 11.50 -6.64
N PHE A 327 -7.88 12.22 -6.80
CA PHE A 327 -8.29 12.74 -8.11
C PHE A 327 -7.28 13.74 -8.69
N VAL A 328 -6.68 14.58 -7.85
CA VAL A 328 -5.59 15.46 -8.27
C VAL A 328 -4.40 14.65 -8.77
N VAL A 329 -4.00 13.59 -8.05
CA VAL A 329 -2.87 12.74 -8.47
C VAL A 329 -3.20 11.94 -9.73
N ILE A 330 -4.43 11.42 -9.89
CA ILE A 330 -4.90 10.81 -11.13
C ILE A 330 -4.77 11.82 -12.29
N GLY A 331 -5.25 13.04 -12.10
CA GLY A 331 -5.13 14.11 -13.09
C GLY A 331 -3.67 14.44 -13.44
N LEU A 332 -2.77 14.46 -12.45
CA LEU A 332 -1.34 14.65 -12.67
C LEU A 332 -0.72 13.50 -13.47
N VAL A 333 -1.04 12.25 -13.16
CA VAL A 333 -0.52 11.07 -13.88
C VAL A 333 -1.08 11.01 -15.30
N ILE A 334 -2.32 11.48 -15.52
CA ILE A 334 -2.90 11.59 -16.87
C ILE A 334 -2.21 12.70 -17.67
N ALA A 335 -2.01 13.87 -17.06
CA ALA A 335 -1.39 15.02 -17.72
C ALA A 335 0.12 14.82 -17.98
N PHE A 336 0.79 14.08 -17.11
CA PHE A 336 2.22 13.81 -17.14
C PHE A 336 2.50 12.29 -17.02
N PRO A 337 2.33 11.51 -18.11
CA PRO A 337 2.59 10.07 -18.11
C PRO A 337 3.99 9.68 -17.62
N GLU A 338 4.97 10.58 -17.80
CA GLU A 338 6.35 10.43 -17.35
C GLU A 338 6.46 10.12 -15.84
N LEU A 339 5.49 10.59 -15.04
CA LEU A 339 5.46 10.30 -13.60
C LEU A 339 5.37 8.79 -13.32
N ALA A 340 4.76 8.03 -14.21
CA ALA A 340 4.64 6.58 -14.09
C ALA A 340 5.72 5.83 -14.89
N ILE A 341 6.09 6.32 -16.11
CA ILE A 341 6.93 5.54 -17.03
C ILE A 341 8.42 5.90 -16.94
N TRP A 342 8.79 7.10 -16.43
CA TRP A 342 10.19 7.55 -16.41
C TRP A 342 11.11 6.60 -15.64
N LEU A 343 10.75 6.20 -14.42
CA LEU A 343 11.60 5.36 -13.58
C LEU A 343 11.75 3.93 -14.14
N PRO A 344 10.68 3.27 -14.64
CA PRO A 344 10.78 1.99 -15.35
C PRO A 344 11.68 2.03 -16.60
N ASP A 345 11.63 3.13 -17.36
CA ASP A 345 12.41 3.25 -18.60
C ASP A 345 13.88 3.51 -18.32
N GLN A 346 14.23 4.26 -17.27
CA GLN A 346 15.62 4.39 -16.81
C GLN A 346 16.24 3.05 -16.40
N ALA A 347 15.46 2.19 -15.76
CA ALA A 347 15.93 0.86 -15.35
C ALA A 347 16.21 -0.07 -16.54
N LYS A 348 15.57 0.14 -17.70
CA LYS A 348 15.85 -0.58 -18.95
C LYS A 348 17.13 -0.10 -19.65
N GLY A 349 17.46 1.18 -19.51
CA GLY A 349 18.64 1.77 -20.16
C GLY A 349 19.99 1.32 -19.61
N GLY A 350 20.01 0.54 -18.54
CA GLY A 350 21.22 0.00 -17.91
C GLY A 350 21.57 -1.44 -18.30
N ARG A 351 20.90 -2.01 -19.33
CA ARG A 351 21.19 -3.36 -19.84
C ARG A 351 21.69 -3.32 -21.27
#